data_a785e948c3d5875e68b2d53be218bfcb
#
_entry.id   a785e948c3d5875e68b2d53be218bfcb
#
_cell.length_a   1.000
_cell.length_b   1.000
_cell.length_c   1.000
_cell.angle_alpha   90.00
_cell.angle_beta   90.00
_cell.angle_gamma   90.00
#
_symmetry.space_group_name_H-M   'P 1'
#
loop_
_entity.id
_entity.type
_entity.pdbx_description
1 polymer ?
#
loop_
_entity_poly.entity_id
_entity_poly.type
_entity_poly.pdbx_seq_one_letter_code
_entity_poly.pdbx_strand_id
1 'polypeptide(L)'
;MPVNVKKELSIEKILSKVSQIDVYRRYIGDVSPKKMICSPLREDDHTPSFRLYYGNNGDLRFIDYGTGERGGVFDFVSMLWEDLHCRFLPELPVTVSTRVKPKSFPTLLINKRHSTEDDVRLWKQWGISVDTLNRFKVSPISKFWIDRSLFKCKTLSYSYDLFTEFKIYRPIEERMRFISGGMELQGYKLLPDKGEICVIQKSYKDAMLMHEFGIPSFAPQAESIDVPEQQMESILSRFDRVFIWGDPDTAGISFAERHVEKYGITPVFNDDGTKDITDSYAMHGKYHSYGMIEKLLGI
;
A
#
# COMPACT_ATOMS: atom_id res chain seq x y z
N MET A 1 -5.75 -5.56 45.93
CA MET A 1 -6.83 -5.50 44.95
C MET A 1 -6.17 -5.87 43.60
N PRO A 2 -6.62 -6.88 42.90
CA PRO A 2 -6.04 -7.22 41.61
C PRO A 2 -6.53 -6.24 40.57
N VAL A 3 -5.60 -5.57 39.89
CA VAL A 3 -5.85 -4.72 38.72
C VAL A 3 -6.27 -5.63 37.57
N ASN A 4 -7.53 -5.52 37.19
CA ASN A 4 -8.10 -6.25 36.06
C ASN A 4 -7.62 -5.57 34.77
N VAL A 5 -6.46 -5.98 34.27
CA VAL A 5 -5.96 -5.57 32.94
C VAL A 5 -6.84 -6.25 31.92
N LYS A 6 -7.83 -5.53 31.36
CA LYS A 6 -8.50 -5.94 30.13
C LYS A 6 -7.43 -6.10 29.05
N LYS A 7 -7.09 -7.32 28.71
CA LYS A 7 -6.25 -7.61 27.54
C LYS A 7 -7.01 -7.16 26.30
N GLU A 8 -6.61 -6.04 25.72
CA GLU A 8 -7.09 -5.64 24.40
C GLU A 8 -6.78 -6.75 23.39
N LEU A 9 -7.82 -7.25 22.77
CA LEU A 9 -7.74 -8.25 21.70
C LEU A 9 -7.58 -7.50 20.38
N SER A 10 -6.34 -7.38 19.89
CA SER A 10 -6.12 -6.84 18.54
C SER A 10 -6.54 -7.86 17.46
N ILE A 11 -6.94 -7.34 16.30
CA ILE A 11 -7.27 -8.13 15.10
C ILE A 11 -6.16 -9.15 14.78
N GLU A 12 -4.91 -8.73 14.82
CA GLU A 12 -3.74 -9.58 14.59
C GLU A 12 -3.65 -10.74 15.58
N LYS A 13 -3.95 -10.47 16.85
CA LYS A 13 -3.93 -11.49 17.89
C LYS A 13 -5.05 -12.51 17.75
N ILE A 14 -6.20 -12.10 17.21
CA ILE A 14 -7.29 -13.00 16.88
C ILE A 14 -6.91 -13.85 15.67
N LEU A 15 -6.44 -13.22 14.58
CA LEU A 15 -6.05 -13.92 13.35
C LEU A 15 -4.78 -14.76 13.48
N SER A 16 -3.97 -14.56 14.52
CA SER A 16 -2.88 -15.50 14.85
C SER A 16 -3.37 -16.83 15.41
N LYS A 17 -4.63 -16.90 15.87
CA LYS A 17 -5.22 -18.09 16.48
C LYS A 17 -6.32 -18.74 15.65
N VAL A 18 -6.99 -17.98 14.78
CA VAL A 18 -8.13 -18.44 13.98
C VAL A 18 -7.93 -18.00 12.53
N SER A 19 -8.09 -18.93 11.58
CA SER A 19 -8.00 -18.55 10.16
C SER A 19 -9.22 -17.74 9.72
N GLN A 20 -9.03 -16.80 8.79
CA GLN A 20 -10.15 -16.00 8.27
C GLN A 20 -11.27 -16.85 7.69
N ILE A 21 -10.96 -17.95 7.01
CA ILE A 21 -11.98 -18.84 6.45
C ILE A 21 -12.77 -19.55 7.54
N ASP A 22 -12.18 -19.89 8.68
CA ASP A 22 -12.87 -20.53 9.78
C ASP A 22 -13.85 -19.57 10.47
N VAL A 23 -13.52 -18.28 10.51
CA VAL A 23 -14.47 -17.25 10.97
C VAL A 23 -15.67 -17.19 10.02
N TYR A 24 -15.47 -17.11 8.70
CA TYR A 24 -16.58 -17.15 7.76
C TYR A 24 -17.41 -18.43 7.89
N ARG A 25 -16.76 -19.60 7.96
CA ARG A 25 -17.46 -20.89 8.14
C ARG A 25 -18.31 -20.99 9.40
N ARG A 26 -17.88 -20.31 10.45
CA ARG A 26 -18.64 -20.26 11.70
C ARG A 26 -20.04 -19.67 11.52
N TYR A 27 -20.14 -18.66 10.68
CA TYR A 27 -21.40 -17.90 10.46
C TYR A 27 -22.17 -18.36 9.23
N ILE A 28 -21.49 -18.86 8.20
CA ILE A 28 -22.09 -19.18 6.90
C ILE A 28 -22.16 -20.70 6.65
N GLY A 29 -21.45 -21.51 7.43
CA GLY A 29 -21.29 -22.94 7.18
C GLY A 29 -20.22 -23.24 6.14
N ASP A 30 -20.43 -24.27 5.30
CA ASP A 30 -19.44 -24.70 4.30
C ASP A 30 -19.36 -23.72 3.14
N VAL A 31 -18.37 -22.82 3.21
CA VAL A 31 -18.11 -21.77 2.22
C VAL A 31 -16.68 -21.84 1.69
N SER A 32 -16.52 -21.50 0.43
CA SER A 32 -15.22 -21.49 -0.25
C SER A 32 -15.13 -20.30 -1.21
N PRO A 33 -13.92 -19.71 -1.41
CA PRO A 33 -13.73 -18.60 -2.34
C PRO A 33 -14.09 -18.88 -3.80
N LYS A 34 -14.30 -20.16 -4.14
CA LYS A 34 -14.65 -20.59 -5.51
C LYS A 34 -16.16 -20.67 -5.75
N LYS A 35 -16.97 -20.57 -4.71
CA LYS A 35 -18.42 -20.80 -4.78
C LYS A 35 -19.17 -19.51 -4.46
N MET A 36 -20.16 -19.18 -5.27
CA MET A 36 -21.18 -18.17 -4.93
C MET A 36 -22.28 -18.82 -4.10
N ILE A 37 -22.74 -18.12 -3.09
CA ILE A 37 -23.85 -18.54 -2.21
C ILE A 37 -24.90 -17.41 -2.14
N CYS A 38 -26.09 -17.70 -1.64
CA CYS A 38 -27.04 -16.67 -1.25
C CYS A 38 -26.44 -15.81 -0.14
N SER A 39 -26.75 -14.52 -0.11
CA SER A 39 -26.15 -13.61 0.87
C SER A 39 -26.56 -13.96 2.29
N PRO A 40 -25.60 -14.18 3.19
CA PRO A 40 -25.91 -14.36 4.60
C PRO A 40 -26.24 -13.04 5.32
N LEU A 41 -26.10 -11.90 4.62
CA LEU A 41 -26.40 -10.56 5.11
C LEU A 41 -27.84 -10.13 4.79
N ARG A 42 -28.64 -11.00 4.12
CA ARG A 42 -30.02 -10.72 3.72
C ARG A 42 -30.91 -11.92 3.98
N GLU A 43 -32.00 -11.74 4.70
CA GLU A 43 -32.91 -12.82 5.09
C GLU A 43 -33.63 -13.48 3.90
N ASP A 44 -33.93 -12.72 2.84
CA ASP A 44 -34.70 -13.17 1.69
C ASP A 44 -33.89 -13.33 0.40
N ASP A 45 -32.60 -13.61 0.49
CA ASP A 45 -31.76 -13.81 -0.69
C ASP A 45 -31.86 -15.28 -1.18
N HIS A 46 -32.53 -15.47 -2.29
CA HIS A 46 -32.70 -16.78 -2.93
C HIS A 46 -31.81 -16.95 -4.19
N THR A 47 -31.03 -15.93 -4.54
CA THR A 47 -30.17 -15.96 -5.72
C THR A 47 -28.70 -15.84 -5.29
N PRO A 48 -27.81 -16.78 -5.68
CA PRO A 48 -26.41 -16.71 -5.31
C PRO A 48 -25.76 -15.37 -5.74
N SER A 49 -25.47 -14.51 -4.77
CA SER A 49 -24.99 -13.16 -4.97
C SER A 49 -23.80 -12.82 -4.05
N PHE A 50 -23.47 -13.68 -3.10
CA PHE A 50 -22.38 -13.47 -2.16
C PHE A 50 -21.18 -14.36 -2.49
N ARG A 51 -19.97 -13.78 -2.48
CA ARG A 51 -18.74 -14.49 -2.81
C ARG A 51 -17.62 -14.10 -1.87
N LEU A 52 -16.82 -15.11 -1.48
CA LEU A 52 -15.51 -14.87 -0.89
C LEU A 52 -14.43 -14.83 -1.98
N TYR A 53 -13.44 -13.96 -1.80
CA TYR A 53 -12.29 -13.86 -2.69
C TYR A 53 -11.04 -13.43 -1.91
N TYR A 54 -9.87 -13.76 -2.42
CA TYR A 54 -8.62 -13.26 -1.84
C TYR A 54 -8.30 -11.88 -2.41
N GLY A 55 -8.15 -10.90 -1.54
CA GLY A 55 -7.64 -9.58 -1.89
C GLY A 55 -6.17 -9.62 -2.29
N ASN A 56 -5.66 -8.49 -2.78
CA ASN A 56 -4.27 -8.37 -3.23
C ASN A 56 -3.24 -8.68 -2.12
N ASN A 57 -3.63 -8.53 -0.87
CA ASN A 57 -2.80 -8.83 0.32
C ASN A 57 -2.92 -10.30 0.77
N GLY A 58 -3.66 -11.14 0.08
CA GLY A 58 -3.95 -12.50 0.51
C GLY A 58 -5.00 -12.61 1.62
N ASP A 59 -5.62 -11.49 2.03
CA ASP A 59 -6.73 -11.49 2.97
C ASP A 59 -7.98 -12.06 2.31
N LEU A 60 -8.75 -12.84 3.06
CA LEU A 60 -10.02 -13.33 2.61
C LEU A 60 -11.10 -12.27 2.83
N ARG A 61 -11.68 -11.81 1.73
CA ARG A 61 -12.69 -10.76 1.67
C ARG A 61 -13.99 -11.29 1.11
N PHE A 62 -15.08 -10.58 1.38
CA PHE A 62 -16.36 -10.84 0.77
C PHE A 62 -16.80 -9.72 -0.18
N ILE A 63 -17.71 -10.06 -1.07
CA ILE A 63 -18.52 -9.15 -1.86
C ILE A 63 -19.93 -9.70 -1.99
N ASP A 64 -20.92 -8.88 -1.67
CA ASP A 64 -22.33 -9.11 -1.97
C ASP A 64 -22.72 -8.30 -3.21
N TYR A 65 -22.93 -8.97 -4.32
CA TYR A 65 -23.31 -8.32 -5.58
C TYR A 65 -24.74 -7.78 -5.57
N GLY A 66 -25.58 -8.20 -4.62
CA GLY A 66 -26.95 -7.71 -4.49
C GLY A 66 -27.02 -6.32 -3.86
N THR A 67 -26.17 -6.03 -2.88
CA THR A 67 -26.11 -4.72 -2.20
C THR A 67 -24.91 -3.87 -2.61
N GLY A 68 -23.86 -4.50 -3.17
CA GLY A 68 -22.57 -3.86 -3.45
C GLY A 68 -21.64 -3.83 -2.23
N GLU A 69 -22.05 -4.35 -1.09
CA GLU A 69 -21.25 -4.42 0.13
C GLU A 69 -20.05 -5.33 -0.04
N ARG A 70 -18.94 -4.93 0.55
CA ARG A 70 -17.67 -5.65 0.49
C ARG A 70 -16.79 -5.29 1.67
N GLY A 71 -15.99 -6.23 2.13
CA GLY A 71 -15.11 -5.99 3.27
C GLY A 71 -14.23 -7.18 3.60
N GLY A 72 -13.53 -7.10 4.71
CA GLY A 72 -12.81 -8.20 5.32
C GLY A 72 -13.69 -9.03 6.26
N VAL A 73 -13.07 -9.98 6.95
CA VAL A 73 -13.77 -10.89 7.85
C VAL A 73 -14.43 -10.18 9.04
N PHE A 74 -13.83 -9.11 9.54
CA PHE A 74 -14.39 -8.35 10.67
C PHE A 74 -15.52 -7.42 10.25
N ASP A 75 -15.45 -6.84 9.05
CA ASP A 75 -16.55 -6.06 8.47
C ASP A 75 -17.78 -6.96 8.33
N PHE A 76 -17.59 -8.19 7.83
CA PHE A 76 -18.64 -9.19 7.71
C PHE A 76 -19.30 -9.53 9.07
N VAL A 77 -18.47 -9.79 10.09
CA VAL A 77 -18.99 -10.10 11.44
C VAL A 77 -19.72 -8.90 12.04
N SER A 78 -19.24 -7.68 11.84
CA SER A 78 -19.91 -6.47 12.33
C SER A 78 -21.28 -6.28 11.69
N MET A 79 -21.39 -6.48 10.38
CA MET A 79 -22.69 -6.41 9.67
C MET A 79 -23.69 -7.44 10.17
N LEU A 80 -23.25 -8.69 10.38
CA LEU A 80 -24.10 -9.72 10.99
C LEU A 80 -24.53 -9.38 12.42
N TRP A 81 -23.68 -8.70 13.18
CA TRP A 81 -24.00 -8.31 14.56
C TRP A 81 -25.02 -7.20 14.64
N GLU A 82 -24.95 -6.21 13.76
CA GLU A 82 -25.93 -5.15 13.66
C GLU A 82 -27.33 -5.71 13.35
N ASP A 83 -27.42 -6.70 12.46
CA ASP A 83 -28.69 -7.33 12.09
C ASP A 83 -29.24 -8.31 13.15
N LEU A 84 -28.39 -9.08 13.79
CA LEU A 84 -28.81 -10.18 14.67
C LEU A 84 -28.94 -9.81 16.16
N HIS A 85 -28.63 -8.60 16.58
CA HIS A 85 -28.66 -8.18 18.01
C HIS A 85 -27.94 -9.17 18.95
N CYS A 86 -26.92 -9.87 18.46
CA CYS A 86 -26.23 -10.92 19.19
C CYS A 86 -25.37 -10.38 20.32
N ARG A 87 -25.74 -10.67 21.56
CA ARG A 87 -25.03 -10.24 22.78
C ARG A 87 -23.85 -11.13 23.20
N PHE A 88 -23.58 -12.24 22.55
CA PHE A 88 -22.52 -13.18 22.95
C PHE A 88 -21.75 -13.74 21.78
N LEU A 89 -20.42 -13.63 21.82
CA LEU A 89 -19.52 -14.47 21.05
C LEU A 89 -19.53 -15.88 21.65
N PRO A 90 -20.03 -16.92 20.95
CA PRO A 90 -19.85 -18.27 21.42
C PRO A 90 -18.35 -18.59 21.40
N GLU A 91 -17.89 -19.37 22.38
CA GLU A 91 -16.50 -19.86 22.43
C GLU A 91 -16.18 -20.58 21.12
N LEU A 92 -15.24 -20.05 20.35
CA LEU A 92 -14.80 -20.66 19.12
C LEU A 92 -14.00 -21.93 19.44
N PRO A 93 -14.33 -23.09 18.87
CA PRO A 93 -13.47 -24.25 18.98
C PRO A 93 -12.13 -23.93 18.28
N VAL A 94 -11.06 -23.87 19.06
CA VAL A 94 -9.72 -23.55 18.55
C VAL A 94 -9.16 -24.78 17.84
N THR A 95 -9.47 -24.96 16.58
CA THR A 95 -8.69 -25.82 15.71
C THR A 95 -7.57 -24.98 15.12
N VAL A 96 -6.40 -25.05 15.74
CA VAL A 96 -5.23 -24.31 15.28
C VAL A 96 -4.76 -24.88 13.95
N SER A 97 -5.22 -24.30 12.85
CA SER A 97 -4.57 -24.51 11.57
C SER A 97 -3.34 -23.58 11.49
N THR A 98 -2.17 -24.10 11.83
CA THR A 98 -0.89 -23.38 11.87
C THR A 98 -0.26 -23.15 10.51
N ARG A 99 -1.05 -22.77 9.49
CA ARG A 99 -0.52 -22.37 8.18
C ARG A 99 -1.11 -21.05 7.71
N VAL A 100 -0.76 -19.97 8.43
CA VAL A 100 -0.59 -18.68 7.71
C VAL A 100 0.66 -18.90 6.85
N LYS A 101 0.49 -19.13 5.55
CA LYS A 101 1.62 -19.04 4.65
C LYS A 101 2.13 -17.62 4.77
N PRO A 102 3.39 -17.40 5.19
CA PRO A 102 3.94 -16.06 5.17
C PRO A 102 3.76 -15.53 3.75
N LYS A 103 3.43 -14.25 3.61
CA LYS A 103 3.24 -13.59 2.31
C LYS A 103 4.52 -13.80 1.51
N SER A 104 4.56 -14.82 0.65
CA SER A 104 5.71 -15.08 -0.21
C SER A 104 5.62 -14.12 -1.37
N PHE A 105 6.49 -13.12 -1.36
CA PHE A 105 6.69 -12.29 -2.53
C PHE A 105 7.36 -13.12 -3.62
N PRO A 106 7.06 -12.84 -4.90
CA PRO A 106 7.73 -13.52 -5.99
C PRO A 106 9.22 -13.15 -6.02
N THR A 107 10.05 -14.09 -6.39
CA THR A 107 11.45 -13.80 -6.71
C THR A 107 11.51 -13.05 -8.03
N LEU A 108 12.00 -11.81 -7.98
CA LEU A 108 12.19 -10.99 -9.17
C LEU A 108 13.66 -11.06 -9.61
N LEU A 109 13.89 -11.45 -10.85
CA LEU A 109 15.19 -11.31 -11.52
C LEU A 109 15.03 -10.31 -12.66
N ILE A 110 16.03 -9.49 -12.89
CA ILE A 110 15.99 -8.43 -13.89
C ILE A 110 17.17 -8.51 -14.85
N ASN A 111 16.96 -8.10 -16.09
CA ASN A 111 18.01 -7.85 -17.05
C ASN A 111 17.99 -6.38 -17.43
N LYS A 112 18.98 -5.63 -16.93
CA LYS A 112 19.16 -4.21 -17.21
C LYS A 112 19.58 -4.02 -18.67
N ARG A 113 19.26 -2.84 -19.23
CA ARG A 113 19.75 -2.35 -20.51
C ARG A 113 20.34 -0.95 -20.35
N HIS A 114 21.04 -0.47 -21.36
CA HIS A 114 21.46 0.92 -21.41
C HIS A 114 20.25 1.85 -21.51
N SER A 115 20.37 3.02 -20.90
CA SER A 115 19.39 4.10 -21.02
C SER A 115 19.38 4.64 -22.45
N THR A 116 18.21 4.97 -22.95
CA THR A 116 17.98 5.61 -24.26
C THR A 116 17.48 7.05 -24.04
N GLU A 117 17.41 7.82 -25.12
CA GLU A 117 16.84 9.17 -25.07
C GLU A 117 15.37 9.18 -24.63
N ASP A 118 14.62 8.15 -24.98
CA ASP A 118 13.22 8.00 -24.57
C ASP A 118 13.09 7.79 -23.05
N ASP A 119 14.03 7.05 -22.43
CA ASP A 119 14.07 6.90 -20.99
C ASP A 119 14.30 8.27 -20.32
N VAL A 120 15.31 9.01 -20.80
CA VAL A 120 15.62 10.35 -20.26
C VAL A 120 14.43 11.30 -20.45
N ARG A 121 13.81 11.29 -21.61
CA ARG A 121 12.63 12.12 -21.92
C ARG A 121 11.46 11.78 -20.98
N LEU A 122 11.21 10.49 -20.75
CA LEU A 122 10.14 10.03 -19.87
C LEU A 122 10.31 10.56 -18.44
N TRP A 123 11.51 10.42 -17.86
CA TRP A 123 11.75 10.85 -16.48
C TRP A 123 11.82 12.38 -16.36
N LYS A 124 12.34 13.06 -17.37
CA LYS A 124 12.42 14.52 -17.43
C LYS A 124 11.03 15.20 -17.39
N GLN A 125 9.99 14.57 -17.95
CA GLN A 125 8.63 15.13 -17.86
C GLN A 125 8.13 15.27 -16.43
N TRP A 126 8.64 14.44 -15.51
CA TRP A 126 8.35 14.52 -14.08
C TRP A 126 9.44 15.25 -13.28
N GLY A 127 10.34 15.94 -13.95
CA GLY A 127 11.40 16.69 -13.30
C GLY A 127 12.54 15.86 -12.69
N ILE A 128 12.61 14.58 -13.00
CA ILE A 128 13.59 13.65 -12.43
C ILE A 128 14.80 13.54 -13.34
N SER A 129 15.97 13.89 -12.80
CA SER A 129 17.26 13.87 -13.50
C SER A 129 17.87 12.46 -13.57
N VAL A 130 18.82 12.28 -14.47
CA VAL A 130 19.61 11.03 -14.56
C VAL A 130 20.41 10.79 -13.27
N ASP A 131 20.90 11.83 -12.65
CA ASP A 131 21.65 11.72 -11.38
C ASP A 131 20.77 11.22 -10.25
N THR A 132 19.53 11.70 -10.18
CA THR A 132 18.54 11.20 -9.23
C THR A 132 18.19 9.75 -9.53
N LEU A 133 17.98 9.36 -10.79
CA LEU A 133 17.75 7.95 -11.15
C LEU A 133 18.90 7.04 -10.70
N ASN A 134 20.14 7.48 -10.90
CA ASN A 134 21.33 6.73 -10.46
C ASN A 134 21.39 6.62 -8.93
N ARG A 135 21.15 7.72 -8.21
CA ARG A 135 21.12 7.76 -6.74
C ARG A 135 20.04 6.82 -6.18
N PHE A 136 18.86 6.84 -6.79
CA PHE A 136 17.72 6.00 -6.39
C PHE A 136 17.76 4.60 -7.00
N LYS A 137 18.89 4.23 -7.66
CA LYS A 137 19.13 2.92 -8.26
C LYS A 137 18.02 2.47 -9.22
N VAL A 138 17.48 3.40 -9.98
CA VAL A 138 16.51 3.14 -11.04
C VAL A 138 17.26 2.76 -12.31
N SER A 139 16.93 1.63 -12.90
CA SER A 139 17.57 1.16 -14.12
C SER A 139 16.53 0.74 -15.15
N PRO A 140 16.71 1.09 -16.44
CA PRO A 140 15.88 0.55 -17.52
C PRO A 140 16.15 -0.93 -17.70
N ILE A 141 15.09 -1.69 -17.99
CA ILE A 141 15.18 -3.15 -18.15
C ILE A 141 14.64 -3.61 -19.51
N SER A 142 15.18 -4.71 -20.04
CA SER A 142 14.73 -5.31 -21.30
C SER A 142 13.86 -6.54 -21.08
N LYS A 143 14.06 -7.24 -19.97
CA LYS A 143 13.29 -8.41 -19.55
C LYS A 143 13.40 -8.61 -18.05
N PHE A 144 12.45 -9.35 -17.49
CA PHE A 144 12.45 -9.73 -16.08
C PHE A 144 11.83 -11.12 -15.92
N TRP A 145 12.05 -11.73 -14.78
CA TRP A 145 11.39 -12.98 -14.38
C TRP A 145 10.61 -12.76 -13.11
N ILE A 146 9.43 -13.33 -13.07
CA ILE A 146 8.65 -13.52 -11.86
C ILE A 146 8.74 -15.01 -11.54
N ASP A 147 9.43 -15.35 -10.47
CA ASP A 147 9.84 -16.71 -10.15
C ASP A 147 10.62 -17.30 -11.34
N ARG A 148 10.05 -18.27 -12.05
CA ARG A 148 10.67 -18.90 -13.23
C ARG A 148 10.10 -18.41 -14.56
N SER A 149 9.10 -17.52 -14.54
CA SER A 149 8.41 -17.06 -15.75
C SER A 149 9.09 -15.83 -16.34
N LEU A 150 9.51 -15.91 -17.60
CA LEU A 150 10.15 -14.82 -18.34
C LEU A 150 9.13 -13.87 -18.95
N PHE A 151 9.34 -12.57 -18.73
CA PHE A 151 8.62 -11.47 -19.36
C PHE A 151 9.58 -10.57 -20.14
N LYS A 152 9.29 -10.35 -21.44
CA LYS A 152 10.02 -9.39 -22.27
C LYS A 152 9.31 -8.03 -22.19
N CYS A 153 10.08 -6.96 -21.96
CA CYS A 153 9.54 -5.60 -21.95
C CYS A 153 9.28 -5.14 -23.39
N LYS A 154 8.02 -4.85 -23.71
CA LYS A 154 7.61 -4.28 -25.01
C LYS A 154 7.58 -2.76 -24.98
N THR A 155 7.50 -2.18 -23.80
CA THR A 155 7.44 -0.75 -23.52
C THR A 155 8.54 -0.36 -22.54
N LEU A 156 8.74 0.94 -22.33
CA LEU A 156 9.67 1.44 -21.33
C LEU A 156 9.32 0.82 -19.97
N SER A 157 10.30 0.16 -19.38
CA SER A 157 10.15 -0.56 -18.12
C SER A 157 11.41 -0.37 -17.28
N TYR A 158 11.23 -0.25 -15.96
CA TYR A 158 12.31 0.08 -15.04
C TYR A 158 12.31 -0.87 -13.85
N SER A 159 13.47 -1.10 -13.29
CA SER A 159 13.64 -1.71 -11.98
C SER A 159 14.04 -0.65 -10.96
N TYR A 160 13.42 -0.69 -9.81
CA TYR A 160 13.87 -0.02 -8.58
C TYR A 160 14.64 -1.04 -7.75
N ASP A 161 15.93 -0.83 -7.57
CA ASP A 161 16.76 -1.64 -6.68
C ASP A 161 16.66 -1.05 -5.26
N LEU A 162 15.89 -1.71 -4.41
CA LEU A 162 15.60 -1.28 -3.05
C LEU A 162 16.59 -1.88 -2.03
N PHE A 163 17.78 -2.31 -2.49
CA PHE A 163 18.88 -2.91 -1.73
C PHE A 163 18.70 -4.41 -1.42
N THR A 164 17.55 -4.84 -0.93
CA THR A 164 17.28 -6.25 -0.61
C THR A 164 16.33 -6.91 -1.60
N GLU A 165 15.59 -6.10 -2.34
CA GLU A 165 14.56 -6.56 -3.27
C GLU A 165 14.45 -5.63 -4.47
N PHE A 166 13.75 -6.09 -5.50
CA PHE A 166 13.41 -5.29 -6.66
C PHE A 166 11.92 -4.95 -6.69
N LYS A 167 11.62 -3.75 -7.21
CA LYS A 167 10.29 -3.41 -7.69
C LYS A 167 10.39 -3.07 -9.17
N ILE A 168 9.45 -3.57 -9.97
CA ILE A 168 9.38 -3.26 -11.40
C ILE A 168 8.30 -2.21 -11.62
N TYR A 169 8.63 -1.18 -12.39
CA TYR A 169 7.73 -0.12 -12.80
C TYR A 169 7.60 -0.08 -14.32
N ARG A 170 6.38 -0.15 -14.82
CA ARG A 170 6.03 -0.17 -16.23
C ARG A 170 5.02 0.95 -16.50
N PRO A 171 5.47 2.20 -16.70
CA PRO A 171 4.63 3.40 -16.72
C PRO A 171 3.50 3.39 -17.76
N ILE A 172 3.75 2.76 -18.91
CA ILE A 172 2.84 2.74 -20.07
C ILE A 172 1.86 1.56 -20.00
N GLU A 173 2.14 0.56 -19.19
CA GLU A 173 1.29 -0.63 -19.09
C GLU A 173 0.13 -0.41 -18.12
N GLU A 174 -1.07 -0.77 -18.52
CA GLU A 174 -2.25 -0.71 -17.66
C GLU A 174 -2.27 -1.87 -16.66
N ARG A 175 -1.87 -3.08 -17.12
CA ARG A 175 -1.81 -4.27 -16.28
C ARG A 175 -0.38 -4.51 -15.79
N MET A 176 -0.25 -4.94 -14.54
CA MET A 176 1.05 -5.19 -13.93
C MET A 176 1.98 -3.97 -14.02
N ARG A 177 1.43 -2.77 -13.86
CA ARG A 177 2.22 -1.52 -13.87
C ARG A 177 3.30 -1.53 -12.80
N PHE A 178 2.99 -2.10 -11.63
CA PHE A 178 3.93 -2.32 -10.54
C PHE A 178 3.98 -3.79 -10.17
N ILE A 179 5.21 -4.31 -9.96
CA ILE A 179 5.44 -5.67 -9.48
C ILE A 179 6.48 -5.58 -8.37
N SER A 180 6.10 -5.92 -7.14
CA SER A 180 6.98 -5.88 -5.97
C SER A 180 7.53 -7.26 -5.64
N GLY A 181 8.82 -7.32 -5.35
CA GLY A 181 9.50 -8.50 -4.81
C GLY A 181 9.50 -8.56 -3.28
N GLY A 182 8.93 -7.58 -2.60
CA GLY A 182 8.90 -7.53 -1.13
C GLY A 182 8.21 -6.29 -0.58
N MET A 183 8.58 -5.89 0.63
CA MET A 183 7.94 -4.83 1.41
C MET A 183 8.90 -3.67 1.78
N GLU A 184 10.10 -3.63 1.21
CA GLU A 184 11.07 -2.59 1.53
C GLU A 184 10.54 -1.19 1.21
N LEU A 185 10.76 -0.24 2.11
CA LEU A 185 10.34 1.15 1.90
C LEU A 185 11.22 1.81 0.83
N GLN A 186 10.56 2.39 -0.15
CA GLN A 186 11.18 3.00 -1.33
C GLN A 186 11.85 4.33 -0.94
N GLY A 187 13.17 4.39 -1.04
CA GLY A 187 13.96 5.60 -0.72
C GLY A 187 14.34 5.75 0.75
N TYR A 188 13.81 4.94 1.66
CA TYR A 188 14.07 5.06 3.10
C TYR A 188 15.56 4.98 3.45
N LYS A 189 16.31 4.07 2.83
CA LYS A 189 17.77 3.92 3.04
C LYS A 189 18.62 5.05 2.46
N LEU A 190 18.01 5.95 1.68
CA LEU A 190 18.67 7.12 1.11
C LEU A 190 18.46 8.40 1.93
N LEU A 191 17.62 8.31 2.97
CA LEU A 191 17.37 9.44 3.87
C LEU A 191 18.62 9.80 4.67
N PRO A 192 18.84 11.10 4.93
CA PRO A 192 19.91 11.54 5.84
C PRO A 192 19.63 11.07 7.26
N ASP A 193 20.69 10.98 8.09
CA ASP A 193 20.57 10.53 9.48
C ASP A 193 19.66 11.43 10.33
N LYS A 194 19.58 12.72 9.99
CA LYS A 194 18.69 13.71 10.62
C LYS A 194 18.38 14.86 9.67
N GLY A 195 17.32 15.59 9.95
CA GLY A 195 16.93 16.77 9.18
C GLY A 195 15.74 17.49 9.80
N GLU A 196 15.41 18.67 9.27
CA GLU A 196 14.26 19.44 9.71
C GLU A 196 12.94 18.78 9.26
N ILE A 197 12.88 18.34 7.99
CA ILE A 197 11.66 17.82 7.38
C ILE A 197 11.90 16.46 6.74
N CYS A 198 10.91 15.55 6.87
CA CYS A 198 10.78 14.35 6.07
C CYS A 198 9.35 14.20 5.55
N VAL A 199 9.20 13.79 4.29
CA VAL A 199 7.89 13.61 3.68
C VAL A 199 7.67 12.15 3.29
N ILE A 200 6.60 11.54 3.80
CA ILE A 200 6.12 10.23 3.37
C ILE A 200 5.30 10.43 2.11
N GLN A 201 5.76 9.88 1.00
CA GLN A 201 5.08 9.93 -0.29
C GLN A 201 4.30 8.65 -0.55
N LYS A 202 3.37 8.67 -1.49
CA LYS A 202 2.65 7.47 -1.95
C LYS A 202 3.48 6.60 -2.89
N SER A 203 4.42 7.21 -3.63
CA SER A 203 5.20 6.51 -4.66
C SER A 203 6.68 6.90 -4.66
N TYR A 204 7.49 6.00 -5.21
CA TYR A 204 8.94 6.25 -5.38
C TYR A 204 9.23 7.38 -6.35
N LYS A 205 8.37 7.56 -7.36
CA LYS A 205 8.47 8.65 -8.34
C LYS A 205 8.36 10.02 -7.65
N ASP A 206 7.38 10.16 -6.75
CA ASP A 206 7.18 11.39 -5.99
C ASP A 206 8.33 11.65 -5.02
N ALA A 207 8.85 10.60 -4.37
CA ALA A 207 10.03 10.71 -3.51
C ALA A 207 11.29 11.15 -4.29
N MET A 208 11.46 10.70 -5.53
CA MET A 208 12.55 11.16 -6.40
C MET A 208 12.41 12.64 -6.79
N LEU A 209 11.20 13.10 -7.10
CA LEU A 209 10.98 14.52 -7.40
C LEU A 209 11.22 15.39 -6.16
N MET A 210 10.77 14.99 -4.99
CA MET A 210 11.07 15.72 -3.74
C MET A 210 12.58 15.83 -3.51
N HIS A 211 13.33 14.78 -3.83
CA HIS A 211 14.80 14.84 -3.78
C HIS A 211 15.40 15.89 -4.73
N GLU A 212 14.85 16.08 -5.93
CA GLU A 212 15.28 17.17 -6.86
C GLU A 212 15.09 18.57 -6.24
N PHE A 213 14.17 18.69 -5.30
CA PHE A 213 13.91 19.91 -4.53
C PHE A 213 14.68 19.94 -3.18
N GLY A 214 15.53 18.95 -2.91
CA GLY A 214 16.32 18.89 -1.68
C GLY A 214 15.55 18.43 -0.44
N ILE A 215 14.35 17.86 -0.61
CA ILE A 215 13.46 17.46 0.49
C ILE A 215 13.60 15.96 0.73
N PRO A 216 14.05 15.51 1.92
CA PRO A 216 14.11 14.12 2.30
C PRO A 216 12.72 13.47 2.24
N SER A 217 12.59 12.38 1.47
CA SER A 217 11.33 11.70 1.33
C SER A 217 11.49 10.22 0.98
N PHE A 218 10.47 9.45 1.30
CA PHE A 218 10.40 8.03 1.01
C PHE A 218 8.93 7.59 0.82
N ALA A 219 8.71 6.37 0.37
CA ALA A 219 7.35 5.85 0.16
C ALA A 219 7.22 4.37 0.58
N PRO A 220 6.05 3.93 1.07
CA PRO A 220 5.74 2.51 1.19
C PRO A 220 5.55 1.88 -0.20
N GLN A 221 5.32 0.58 -0.25
CA GLN A 221 5.11 -0.13 -1.53
C GLN A 221 3.78 0.23 -2.21
N ALA A 222 2.78 0.64 -1.44
CA ALA A 222 1.48 1.12 -1.89
C ALA A 222 0.77 1.86 -0.76
N GLU A 223 -0.22 2.69 -1.07
CA GLU A 223 -1.05 3.43 -0.09
C GLU A 223 -1.85 2.51 0.86
N SER A 224 -2.09 1.27 0.46
CA SER A 224 -2.73 0.26 1.32
C SER A 224 -1.78 -0.38 2.33
N ILE A 225 -0.51 0.03 2.35
CA ILE A 225 0.54 -0.53 3.20
C ILE A 225 1.07 0.58 4.09
N ASP A 226 0.91 0.42 5.39
CA ASP A 226 1.42 1.38 6.35
C ASP A 226 2.94 1.28 6.49
N VAL A 227 3.57 2.37 6.85
CA VAL A 227 4.98 2.37 7.24
C VAL A 227 5.12 1.56 8.54
N PRO A 228 6.00 0.55 8.59
CA PRO A 228 6.15 -0.26 9.79
C PRO A 228 6.59 0.60 10.99
N GLU A 229 6.11 0.26 12.18
CA GLU A 229 6.25 1.05 13.40
C GLU A 229 7.69 1.42 13.74
N GLN A 230 8.60 0.44 13.67
CA GLN A 230 10.02 0.66 13.94
C GLN A 230 10.63 1.72 13.01
N GLN A 231 10.25 1.73 11.71
CA GLN A 231 10.71 2.73 10.76
C GLN A 231 10.08 4.09 11.04
N MET A 232 8.81 4.15 11.44
CA MET A 232 8.16 5.41 11.83
C MET A 232 8.81 6.01 13.08
N GLU A 233 9.06 5.22 14.11
CA GLU A 233 9.78 5.68 15.32
C GLU A 233 11.16 6.23 14.95
N SER A 234 11.90 5.54 14.07
CA SER A 234 13.17 6.03 13.57
C SER A 234 13.03 7.36 12.83
N ILE A 235 12.02 7.54 11.97
CA ILE A 235 11.78 8.80 11.26
C ILE A 235 11.45 9.93 12.25
N LEU A 236 10.53 9.70 13.17
CA LEU A 236 10.12 10.68 14.17
C LEU A 236 11.25 11.11 15.11
N SER A 237 12.24 10.23 15.33
CA SER A 237 13.43 10.57 16.12
C SER A 237 14.52 11.33 15.35
N ARG A 238 14.46 11.32 14.00
CA ARG A 238 15.49 11.90 13.11
C ARG A 238 15.10 13.23 12.50
N PHE A 239 13.79 13.51 12.43
CA PHE A 239 13.28 14.71 11.77
C PHE A 239 12.33 15.48 12.68
N ASP A 240 12.49 16.81 12.69
CA ASP A 240 11.72 17.70 13.56
C ASP A 240 10.24 17.78 13.13
N ARG A 241 9.99 17.72 11.81
CA ARG A 241 8.65 17.74 11.22
C ARG A 241 8.50 16.60 10.22
N VAL A 242 7.45 15.80 10.37
CA VAL A 242 7.14 14.71 9.44
C VAL A 242 5.78 14.95 8.81
N PHE A 243 5.73 14.88 7.50
CA PHE A 243 4.52 15.07 6.70
C PHE A 243 4.16 13.77 5.97
N ILE A 244 2.88 13.59 5.67
CA ILE A 244 2.41 12.55 4.79
C ILE A 244 1.67 13.19 3.60
N TRP A 245 2.18 12.95 2.40
CA TRP A 245 1.61 13.50 1.17
C TRP A 245 0.77 12.44 0.47
N GLY A 246 -0.54 12.58 0.57
CA GLY A 246 -1.52 11.68 -0.03
C GLY A 246 -2.10 12.23 -1.34
N ASP A 247 -2.74 11.35 -2.11
CA ASP A 247 -3.61 11.77 -3.20
C ASP A 247 -4.92 12.37 -2.65
N PRO A 248 -5.54 13.34 -3.34
CA PRO A 248 -6.84 13.89 -2.94
C PRO A 248 -8.02 12.95 -3.33
N ASP A 249 -7.81 11.65 -3.27
CA ASP A 249 -8.84 10.63 -3.46
C ASP A 249 -9.03 9.79 -2.19
N THR A 250 -10.09 8.98 -2.16
CA THR A 250 -10.44 8.19 -0.97
C THR A 250 -9.28 7.32 -0.46
N ALA A 251 -8.47 6.76 -1.35
CA ALA A 251 -7.35 5.89 -0.95
C ALA A 251 -6.22 6.70 -0.33
N GLY A 252 -5.85 7.83 -0.93
CA GLY A 252 -4.80 8.71 -0.41
C GLY A 252 -5.21 9.42 0.89
N ILE A 253 -6.47 9.84 1.01
CA ILE A 253 -7.01 10.39 2.26
C ILE A 253 -6.95 9.34 3.38
N SER A 254 -7.45 8.13 3.13
CA SER A 254 -7.38 7.04 4.11
C SER A 254 -5.94 6.66 4.48
N PHE A 255 -5.02 6.71 3.53
CA PHE A 255 -3.60 6.48 3.80
C PHE A 255 -3.04 7.54 4.75
N ALA A 256 -3.34 8.81 4.51
CA ALA A 256 -2.91 9.91 5.36
C ALA A 256 -3.55 9.81 6.75
N GLU A 257 -4.87 9.63 6.84
CA GLU A 257 -5.62 9.57 8.10
C GLU A 257 -5.09 8.51 9.06
N ARG A 258 -4.78 7.29 8.56
CA ARG A 258 -4.22 6.23 9.40
C ARG A 258 -2.90 6.61 10.06
N HIS A 259 -2.05 7.35 9.34
CA HIS A 259 -0.77 7.81 9.87
C HIS A 259 -0.91 9.03 10.80
N VAL A 260 -1.84 9.93 10.48
CA VAL A 260 -2.17 11.08 11.34
C VAL A 260 -2.72 10.59 12.68
N GLU A 261 -3.69 9.68 12.67
CA GLU A 261 -4.30 9.13 13.88
C GLU A 261 -3.26 8.43 14.77
N LYS A 262 -2.37 7.65 14.15
CA LYS A 262 -1.40 6.83 14.89
C LYS A 262 -0.18 7.63 15.39
N TYR A 263 0.29 8.60 14.60
CA TYR A 263 1.58 9.24 14.84
C TYR A 263 1.53 10.76 14.98
N GLY A 264 0.37 11.38 14.79
CA GLY A 264 0.20 12.84 14.91
C GLY A 264 0.96 13.66 13.86
N ILE A 265 1.33 13.06 12.71
CA ILE A 265 2.04 13.74 11.64
C ILE A 265 1.07 14.59 10.78
N THR A 266 1.62 15.54 10.02
CA THR A 266 0.81 16.49 9.25
C THR A 266 0.46 15.94 7.87
N PRO A 267 -0.85 15.83 7.52
CA PRO A 267 -1.26 15.43 6.18
C PRO A 267 -1.12 16.60 5.20
N VAL A 268 -0.72 16.29 3.96
CA VAL A 268 -0.59 17.25 2.86
C VAL A 268 -1.21 16.67 1.60
N PHE A 269 -1.89 17.53 0.84
CA PHE A 269 -2.51 17.21 -0.44
C PHE A 269 -2.24 18.34 -1.42
N ASN A 270 -2.16 17.99 -2.72
CA ASN A 270 -2.04 19.02 -3.75
C ASN A 270 -3.25 19.96 -3.72
N ASP A 271 -3.02 21.25 -3.85
CA ASP A 271 -4.07 22.29 -3.86
C ASP A 271 -4.25 22.93 -5.25
N ASP A 272 -3.59 22.38 -6.27
CA ASP A 272 -3.64 22.85 -7.66
C ASP A 272 -4.54 21.98 -8.56
N GLY A 273 -5.28 21.04 -7.98
CA GLY A 273 -6.18 20.14 -8.70
C GLY A 273 -5.49 18.93 -9.34
N THR A 274 -4.17 18.80 -9.22
CA THR A 274 -3.44 17.62 -9.69
C THR A 274 -3.45 16.50 -8.65
N LYS A 275 -3.22 15.27 -9.11
CA LYS A 275 -3.31 14.09 -8.25
C LYS A 275 -2.09 13.96 -7.32
N ASP A 276 -0.90 14.15 -7.84
CA ASP A 276 0.35 14.04 -7.11
C ASP A 276 1.35 15.11 -7.52
N ILE A 277 2.44 15.22 -6.79
CA ILE A 277 3.45 16.27 -7.03
C ILE A 277 4.16 16.11 -8.38
N THR A 278 4.29 14.89 -8.90
CA THR A 278 4.87 14.67 -10.22
C THR A 278 3.89 15.02 -11.35
N ASP A 279 2.59 14.87 -11.13
CA ASP A 279 1.56 15.36 -12.05
C ASP A 279 1.52 16.89 -12.05
N SER A 280 1.65 17.54 -10.90
CA SER A 280 1.82 18.99 -10.78
C SER A 280 3.03 19.48 -11.58
N TYR A 281 4.17 18.82 -11.43
CA TYR A 281 5.37 19.16 -12.18
C TYR A 281 5.17 19.01 -13.69
N ALA A 282 4.58 17.91 -14.12
CA ALA A 282 4.34 17.65 -15.54
C ALA A 282 3.38 18.68 -16.17
N MET A 283 2.41 19.16 -15.41
CA MET A 283 1.38 20.10 -15.88
C MET A 283 1.85 21.56 -15.78
N HIS A 284 2.47 21.95 -14.69
CA HIS A 284 2.72 23.36 -14.35
C HIS A 284 4.21 23.72 -14.30
N GLY A 285 5.11 22.72 -14.28
CA GLY A 285 6.56 22.90 -14.29
C GLY A 285 7.18 23.18 -12.91
N LYS A 286 8.49 23.30 -12.91
CA LYS A 286 9.33 23.34 -11.72
C LYS A 286 8.94 24.41 -10.70
N TYR A 287 8.78 25.66 -11.17
CA TYR A 287 8.56 26.80 -10.25
C TYR A 287 7.23 26.73 -9.52
N HIS A 288 6.17 26.33 -10.23
CA HIS A 288 4.86 26.15 -9.63
C HIS A 288 4.89 25.06 -8.58
N SER A 289 5.40 23.88 -8.94
CA SER A 289 5.44 22.73 -8.02
C SER A 289 6.31 23.01 -6.79
N TYR A 290 7.44 23.71 -6.97
CA TYR A 290 8.29 24.09 -5.85
C TYR A 290 7.57 25.09 -4.93
N GLY A 291 6.94 26.13 -5.48
CA GLY A 291 6.17 27.10 -4.68
C GLY A 291 4.99 26.45 -3.93
N MET A 292 4.32 25.45 -4.53
CA MET A 292 3.30 24.66 -3.83
C MET A 292 3.91 23.87 -2.66
N ILE A 293 5.07 23.24 -2.87
CA ILE A 293 5.77 22.50 -1.81
C ILE A 293 6.16 23.44 -0.67
N GLU A 294 6.79 24.58 -0.98
CA GLU A 294 7.16 25.59 0.04
C GLU A 294 5.95 26.02 0.87
N LYS A 295 4.86 26.36 0.20
CA LYS A 295 3.61 26.78 0.84
C LYS A 295 3.04 25.69 1.77
N LEU A 296 2.96 24.45 1.28
CA LEU A 296 2.31 23.35 2.00
C LEU A 296 3.16 22.79 3.14
N LEU A 297 4.47 22.81 3.02
CA LEU A 297 5.39 22.40 4.08
C LEU A 297 5.80 23.52 5.02
N GLY A 298 5.52 24.77 4.68
CA GLY A 298 5.90 25.95 5.47
C GLY A 298 7.43 26.15 5.53
N ILE A 299 8.10 26.13 4.37
CA ILE A 299 9.57 26.28 4.21
C ILE A 299 9.89 27.45 3.30
#